data_727d682fda3581bbb8f36a06b162faa8
#
_entry.id   727d682fda3581bbb8f36a06b162faa8
#
_cell.length_a   1.000
_cell.length_b   1.000
_cell.length_c   1.000
_cell.angle_alpha   90.00
_cell.angle_beta   90.00
_cell.angle_gamma   90.00
#
_symmetry.space_group_name_H-M   'P 1'
#
loop_
_entity.id
_entity.type
_entity.pdbx_description
1 polymer ?
#
loop_
_entity_poly.entity_id
_entity_poly.type
_entity_poly.pdbx_seq_one_letter_code
_entity_poly.pdbx_strand_id
1 'polypeptide(L)'
;AQSSLYASCAAYQFKGPGTLSARSSVWGGTVLLSDHVFDNYYDGKIKPEDEKQAIGYRHYPVKEMASYVERERHLPTIAGRDEWNKEGMFSVDQLTNQLWVTVETQSLYIKELNDRMNALQDYLVEKRLKELKK
;
A
#
# COMPACT_ATOMS: atom_id res chain seq x y z
N ALA A 1 -17.95 -41.45 -1.19
CA ALA A 1 -18.03 -40.75 -2.47
C ALA A 1 -17.41 -39.36 -2.30
N GLN A 2 -16.20 -39.16 -2.80
CA GLN A 2 -15.63 -37.84 -2.95
C GLN A 2 -16.34 -37.22 -4.13
N SER A 3 -17.28 -36.31 -3.88
CA SER A 3 -17.77 -35.43 -4.92
C SER A 3 -16.63 -34.45 -5.27
N SER A 4 -15.99 -34.66 -6.40
CA SER A 4 -15.04 -33.73 -6.96
C SER A 4 -15.79 -32.46 -7.32
N LEU A 5 -15.59 -31.42 -6.55
CA LEU A 5 -16.08 -30.06 -6.80
C LEU A 5 -15.27 -29.34 -7.91
N TYR A 6 -14.79 -30.07 -8.88
CA TYR A 6 -14.17 -29.50 -10.08
C TYR A 6 -15.23 -29.26 -11.14
N ALA A 7 -15.98 -28.20 -10.97
CA ALA A 7 -16.74 -27.65 -12.10
C ALA A 7 -15.83 -26.74 -12.91
N SER A 8 -15.73 -26.98 -14.17
CA SER A 8 -14.80 -26.37 -15.14
C SER A 8 -15.02 -24.88 -15.47
N CYS A 9 -15.77 -24.13 -14.67
CA CYS A 9 -16.05 -22.70 -14.84
C CYS A 9 -16.42 -22.03 -13.53
N ALA A 10 -15.80 -22.41 -12.43
CA ALA A 10 -16.37 -22.08 -11.15
C ALA A 10 -15.90 -20.75 -10.60
N ALA A 11 -16.74 -19.76 -10.74
CA ALA A 11 -16.85 -18.78 -9.68
C ALA A 11 -17.62 -19.42 -8.52
N TYR A 12 -16.95 -19.76 -7.42
CA TYR A 12 -17.64 -20.21 -6.21
C TYR A 12 -18.29 -19.01 -5.54
N GLN A 13 -19.60 -18.99 -5.46
CA GLN A 13 -20.35 -18.00 -4.71
C GLN A 13 -20.99 -18.67 -3.50
N PHE A 14 -20.62 -18.27 -2.31
CA PHE A 14 -21.36 -18.55 -1.09
C PHE A 14 -22.39 -17.42 -0.91
N LYS A 15 -23.67 -17.70 -1.10
CA LYS A 15 -24.76 -16.73 -0.88
C LYS A 15 -25.44 -17.03 0.44
N GLY A 16 -25.47 -16.04 1.32
CA GLY A 16 -26.20 -16.10 2.58
C GLY A 16 -25.46 -15.46 3.74
N PRO A 17 -26.12 -15.17 4.86
CA PRO A 17 -25.45 -14.75 6.08
C PRO A 17 -24.68 -15.95 6.64
N GLY A 18 -23.36 -15.89 6.55
CA GLY A 18 -22.53 -16.98 7.03
C GLY A 18 -21.06 -16.58 7.11
N THR A 19 -20.31 -17.37 7.86
CA THR A 19 -18.86 -17.22 8.00
C THR A 19 -18.16 -18.29 7.19
N LEU A 20 -17.21 -17.90 6.33
CA LEU A 20 -16.25 -18.82 5.73
C LEU A 20 -15.10 -19.01 6.72
N SER A 21 -14.91 -20.23 7.22
CA SER A 21 -13.77 -20.56 8.07
C SER A 21 -12.93 -21.66 7.43
N ALA A 22 -11.61 -21.49 7.49
CA ALA A 22 -10.65 -22.51 7.07
C ALA A 22 -9.77 -22.90 8.26
N ARG A 23 -9.50 -24.22 8.41
CA ARG A 23 -8.58 -24.74 9.45
C ARG A 23 -7.11 -24.58 9.06
N SER A 24 -6.84 -24.21 7.81
CA SER A 24 -5.49 -23.97 7.28
C SER A 24 -5.45 -22.66 6.51
N SER A 25 -4.60 -22.57 5.52
CA SER A 25 -4.39 -21.33 4.73
C SER A 25 -5.51 -21.11 3.71
N VAL A 26 -5.85 -19.86 3.47
CA VAL A 26 -6.60 -19.40 2.29
C VAL A 26 -5.59 -18.80 1.32
N TRP A 27 -5.57 -19.28 0.09
CA TRP A 27 -4.66 -18.83 -0.95
C TRP A 27 -5.38 -17.88 -1.91
N GLY A 28 -4.85 -16.65 -2.06
CA GLY A 28 -5.23 -15.74 -3.13
C GLY A 28 -4.28 -15.93 -4.32
N GLY A 29 -4.79 -16.02 -5.55
CA GLY A 29 -3.98 -16.49 -6.66
C GLY A 29 -3.84 -15.58 -7.87
N THR A 30 -4.49 -14.42 -7.91
CA THR A 30 -4.53 -13.60 -9.12
C THR A 30 -3.69 -12.32 -9.06
N VAL A 31 -3.29 -11.88 -7.87
CA VAL A 31 -2.48 -10.70 -7.69
C VAL A 31 -1.11 -11.12 -7.16
N LEU A 32 -0.09 -10.87 -7.96
CA LEU A 32 1.29 -11.01 -7.51
C LEU A 32 1.64 -9.75 -6.71
N LEU A 33 2.09 -9.93 -5.47
CA LEU A 33 2.67 -8.84 -4.70
C LEU A 33 4.03 -8.48 -5.30
N SER A 34 4.32 -7.21 -5.41
CA SER A 34 5.56 -6.73 -6.01
C SER A 34 6.11 -5.54 -5.26
N ASP A 35 7.41 -5.34 -5.34
CA ASP A 35 8.14 -4.24 -4.70
C ASP A 35 8.19 -2.98 -5.58
N HIS A 36 7.22 -2.77 -6.47
CA HIS A 36 7.18 -1.66 -7.42
C HIS A 36 7.23 -0.27 -6.77
N VAL A 37 6.82 -0.17 -5.52
CA VAL A 37 6.90 1.06 -4.72
C VAL A 37 8.36 1.50 -4.57
N PHE A 38 9.24 0.57 -4.23
CA PHE A 38 10.67 0.85 -4.08
C PHE A 38 11.36 1.09 -5.41
N ASP A 39 11.03 0.30 -6.43
CA ASP A 39 11.56 0.50 -7.79
C ASP A 39 11.17 1.90 -8.31
N ASN A 40 9.92 2.32 -8.11
CA ASN A 40 9.49 3.65 -8.49
C ASN A 40 10.23 4.77 -7.71
N TYR A 41 10.40 4.59 -6.41
CA TYR A 41 11.03 5.59 -5.54
C TYR A 41 12.52 5.76 -5.81
N TYR A 42 13.27 4.66 -5.94
CA TYR A 42 14.73 4.70 -6.08
C TYR A 42 15.18 4.80 -7.54
N ASP A 43 14.49 4.15 -8.45
CA ASP A 43 14.90 4.04 -9.86
C ASP A 43 14.05 4.92 -10.79
N GLY A 44 12.95 5.49 -10.30
CA GLY A 44 12.01 6.26 -11.10
C GLY A 44 11.30 5.44 -12.19
N LYS A 45 11.28 4.12 -12.04
CA LYS A 45 10.74 3.17 -13.00
C LYS A 45 9.94 2.10 -12.30
N ILE A 46 8.96 1.57 -13.02
CA ILE A 46 8.24 0.37 -12.64
C ILE A 46 8.63 -0.70 -13.66
N LYS A 47 8.91 -1.91 -13.22
CA LYS A 47 9.26 -3.02 -14.11
C LYS A 47 8.06 -3.43 -14.96
N PRO A 48 8.25 -3.87 -16.21
CA PRO A 48 7.14 -4.28 -17.07
C PRO A 48 6.23 -5.37 -16.47
N GLU A 49 6.80 -6.30 -15.71
CA GLU A 49 6.06 -7.35 -15.02
C GLU A 49 5.12 -6.83 -13.94
N ASP A 50 5.42 -5.64 -13.38
CA ASP A 50 4.68 -5.02 -12.27
C ASP A 50 3.67 -3.95 -12.73
N GLU A 51 3.66 -3.59 -14.00
CA GLU A 51 2.82 -2.52 -14.53
C GLU A 51 1.34 -2.68 -14.19
N LYS A 52 0.84 -3.93 -14.20
CA LYS A 52 -0.56 -4.23 -13.88
C LYS A 52 -0.91 -3.98 -12.42
N GLN A 53 0.01 -4.25 -11.50
CA GLN A 53 -0.17 -4.05 -10.05
C GLN A 53 0.03 -2.59 -9.67
N ALA A 54 0.88 -1.90 -10.42
CA ALA A 54 1.28 -0.53 -10.17
C ALA A 54 0.38 0.52 -10.84
N ILE A 55 -0.71 0.11 -11.51
CA ILE A 55 -1.61 1.05 -12.22
C ILE A 55 -2.03 2.19 -11.29
N GLY A 56 -1.66 3.41 -11.70
CA GLY A 56 -2.01 4.62 -10.97
C GLY A 56 -1.18 4.88 -9.71
N TYR A 57 -0.21 4.01 -9.37
CA TYR A 57 0.67 4.28 -8.24
C TYR A 57 1.53 5.51 -8.49
N ARG A 58 1.54 6.40 -7.51
CA ARG A 58 2.41 7.57 -7.43
C ARG A 58 2.86 7.73 -5.98
N HIS A 59 4.17 7.90 -5.78
CA HIS A 59 4.67 8.30 -4.49
C HIS A 59 4.37 9.79 -4.23
N TYR A 60 3.70 10.06 -3.12
CA TYR A 60 3.47 11.42 -2.62
C TYR A 60 4.52 11.72 -1.55
N PRO A 61 5.26 12.84 -1.63
CA PRO A 61 6.07 13.30 -0.51
C PRO A 61 5.23 13.46 0.77
N VAL A 62 5.83 13.24 1.94
CA VAL A 62 5.10 13.25 3.24
C VAL A 62 4.16 14.44 3.40
N LYS A 63 4.59 15.64 3.00
CA LYS A 63 3.77 16.85 3.12
C LYS A 63 2.55 16.82 2.20
N GLU A 64 2.74 16.34 0.97
CA GLU A 64 1.67 16.23 -0.03
C GLU A 64 0.67 15.16 0.39
N MET A 65 1.15 14.02 0.89
CA MET A 65 0.31 12.95 1.46
C MET A 65 -0.54 13.45 2.62
N ALA A 66 0.05 14.21 3.56
CA ALA A 66 -0.69 14.77 4.69
C ALA A 66 -1.85 15.67 4.21
N SER A 67 -1.59 16.56 3.24
CA SER A 67 -2.63 17.42 2.65
C SER A 67 -3.70 16.61 1.91
N TYR A 68 -3.31 15.52 1.23
CA TYR A 68 -4.24 14.62 0.57
C TYR A 68 -5.20 13.98 1.60
N VAL A 69 -4.66 13.37 2.65
CA VAL A 69 -5.46 12.70 3.68
C VAL A 69 -6.37 13.67 4.41
N GLU A 70 -5.91 14.90 4.66
CA GLU A 70 -6.72 15.94 5.28
C GLU A 70 -7.95 16.31 4.42
N ARG A 71 -7.78 16.37 3.10
CA ARG A 71 -8.83 16.71 2.14
C ARG A 71 -9.74 15.52 1.83
N GLU A 72 -9.15 14.37 1.46
CA GLU A 72 -9.89 13.22 0.92
C GLU A 72 -10.39 12.24 2.00
N ARG A 73 -9.82 12.30 3.21
CA ARG A 73 -10.16 11.44 4.36
C ARG A 73 -9.90 9.95 4.14
N HIS A 74 -9.07 9.59 3.18
CA HIS A 74 -8.53 8.25 2.97
C HIS A 74 -7.10 8.33 2.45
N LEU A 75 -6.40 7.18 2.45
CA LEU A 75 -5.02 7.10 1.93
C LEU A 75 -5.02 7.07 0.39
N PRO A 76 -4.00 7.65 -0.26
CA PRO A 76 -3.90 7.61 -1.72
C PRO A 76 -3.81 6.20 -2.31
N THR A 77 -3.35 5.24 -1.51
CA THR A 77 -3.10 3.85 -1.91
C THR A 77 -4.28 2.92 -1.65
N ILE A 78 -5.32 3.39 -0.96
CA ILE A 78 -6.50 2.59 -0.61
C ILE A 78 -7.75 3.32 -1.12
N ALA A 79 -8.63 2.59 -1.77
CA ALA A 79 -9.91 3.11 -2.25
C ALA A 79 -10.71 3.77 -1.12
N GLY A 80 -11.36 4.88 -1.43
CA GLY A 80 -12.18 5.61 -0.48
C GLY A 80 -13.53 4.92 -0.21
N ARG A 81 -14.20 5.38 0.85
CA ARG A 81 -15.51 4.86 1.27
C ARG A 81 -16.54 4.88 0.13
N ASP A 82 -16.53 5.92 -0.68
CA ASP A 82 -17.52 6.09 -1.75
C ASP A 82 -17.31 5.09 -2.89
N GLU A 83 -16.08 4.70 -3.16
CA GLU A 83 -15.77 3.65 -4.12
C GLU A 83 -16.24 2.29 -3.61
N TRP A 84 -15.94 1.94 -2.36
CA TRP A 84 -16.44 0.72 -1.72
C TRP A 84 -17.97 0.65 -1.71
N ASN A 85 -18.64 1.76 -1.42
CA ASN A 85 -20.10 1.82 -1.39
C ASN A 85 -20.74 1.62 -2.77
N LYS A 86 -20.08 2.10 -3.84
CA LYS A 86 -20.57 1.89 -5.20
C LYS A 86 -20.49 0.42 -5.63
N GLU A 87 -19.44 -0.26 -5.26
CA GLU A 87 -19.24 -1.67 -5.61
C GLU A 87 -20.09 -2.61 -4.75
N GLY A 88 -20.49 -2.21 -3.55
CA GLY A 88 -21.29 -3.01 -2.62
C GLY A 88 -20.57 -4.24 -2.05
N MET A 89 -19.35 -4.52 -2.50
CA MET A 89 -18.47 -5.59 -2.05
C MET A 89 -17.01 -5.19 -2.32
N PHE A 90 -16.08 -5.86 -1.69
CA PHE A 90 -14.65 -5.67 -1.96
C PHE A 90 -13.94 -6.99 -2.27
N SER A 91 -12.91 -6.94 -3.09
CA SER A 91 -12.02 -8.05 -3.34
C SER A 91 -10.96 -8.11 -2.25
N VAL A 92 -10.79 -9.27 -1.62
CA VAL A 92 -9.73 -9.50 -0.62
C VAL A 92 -8.34 -9.34 -1.26
N ASP A 93 -8.16 -9.83 -2.48
CA ASP A 93 -6.89 -9.71 -3.21
C ASP A 93 -6.55 -8.24 -3.50
N GLN A 94 -7.52 -7.46 -3.96
CA GLN A 94 -7.34 -6.03 -4.22
C GLN A 94 -6.99 -5.28 -2.93
N LEU A 95 -7.73 -5.52 -1.85
CA LEU A 95 -7.46 -4.89 -0.57
C LEU A 95 -6.08 -5.28 -0.02
N THR A 96 -5.69 -6.55 -0.16
CA THR A 96 -4.38 -7.03 0.27
C THR A 96 -3.27 -6.33 -0.49
N ASN A 97 -3.40 -6.19 -1.81
CA ASN A 97 -2.43 -5.44 -2.62
C ASN A 97 -2.35 -3.96 -2.21
N GLN A 98 -3.48 -3.31 -2.02
CA GLN A 98 -3.52 -1.91 -1.55
C GLN A 98 -2.87 -1.75 -0.18
N LEU A 99 -3.08 -2.68 0.74
CA LEU A 99 -2.43 -2.68 2.05
C LEU A 99 -0.92 -2.93 1.94
N TRP A 100 -0.49 -3.83 1.06
CA TRP A 100 0.93 -4.08 0.80
C TRP A 100 1.63 -2.80 0.32
N VAL A 101 1.12 -2.19 -0.74
CA VAL A 101 1.61 -0.91 -1.27
C VAL A 101 1.62 0.19 -0.20
N THR A 102 0.61 0.22 0.65
CA THR A 102 0.52 1.18 1.76
C THR A 102 1.65 0.99 2.76
N VAL A 103 1.93 -0.24 3.18
CA VAL A 103 3.01 -0.54 4.13
C VAL A 103 4.38 -0.16 3.55
N GLU A 104 4.64 -0.49 2.29
CA GLU A 104 5.87 -0.09 1.61
C GLU A 104 6.00 1.44 1.50
N THR A 105 4.92 2.12 1.10
CA THR A 105 4.89 3.59 1.04
C THR A 105 5.13 4.21 2.41
N GLN A 106 4.57 3.66 3.48
CA GLN A 106 4.80 4.13 4.84
C GLN A 106 6.26 3.97 5.28
N SER A 107 6.94 2.91 4.85
CA SER A 107 8.37 2.75 5.12
C SER A 107 9.22 3.85 4.48
N LEU A 108 8.84 4.30 3.29
CA LEU A 108 9.48 5.45 2.64
C LEU A 108 9.21 6.76 3.38
N TYR A 109 8.01 6.96 3.93
CA TYR A 109 7.73 8.12 4.77
C TYR A 109 8.55 8.14 6.05
N ILE A 110 8.74 6.99 6.68
CA ILE A 110 9.64 6.87 7.83
C ILE A 110 11.06 7.25 7.43
N LYS A 111 11.54 6.76 6.29
CA LYS A 111 12.85 7.15 5.75
C LYS A 111 12.95 8.67 5.52
N GLU A 112 11.99 9.28 4.83
CA GLU A 112 11.99 10.72 4.57
C GLU A 112 12.00 11.56 5.86
N LEU A 113 11.23 11.15 6.86
CA LEU A 113 11.20 11.82 8.17
C LEU A 113 12.52 11.66 8.92
N ASN A 114 13.13 10.47 8.86
CA ASN A 114 14.44 10.22 9.45
C ASN A 114 15.54 11.08 8.81
N ASP A 115 15.54 11.19 7.49
CA ASP A 115 16.50 12.02 6.76
C ASP A 115 16.36 13.50 7.14
N ARG A 116 15.13 14.01 7.26
CA ARG A 116 14.86 15.38 7.71
C ARG A 116 15.28 15.60 9.16
N MET A 117 15.06 14.62 10.02
CA MET A 117 15.48 14.68 11.42
C MET A 117 17.01 14.73 11.54
N ASN A 118 17.73 13.90 10.78
CA ASN A 118 19.19 13.92 10.75
C ASN A 118 19.71 15.27 10.26
N ALA A 119 19.17 15.79 9.17
CA ALA A 119 19.55 17.12 8.66
C ALA A 119 19.31 18.25 9.68
N LEU A 120 18.22 18.18 10.44
CA LEU A 120 17.94 19.13 11.51
C LEU A 120 18.95 19.01 12.66
N GLN A 121 19.30 17.78 13.05
CA GLN A 121 20.31 17.53 14.09
C GLN A 121 21.67 18.11 13.68
N ASP A 122 22.11 17.86 12.45
CA ASP A 122 23.37 18.38 11.92
C ASP A 122 23.38 19.92 11.92
N TYR A 123 22.28 20.52 11.49
CA TYR A 123 22.13 21.98 11.52
C TYR A 123 22.24 22.55 12.94
N LEU A 124 21.59 21.91 13.91
CA LEU A 124 21.64 22.36 15.32
C LEU A 124 23.05 22.22 15.92
N VAL A 125 23.75 21.12 15.61
CA VAL A 125 25.16 20.93 16.04
C VAL A 125 26.05 22.01 15.45
N GLU A 126 25.95 22.26 14.12
CA GLU A 126 26.73 23.34 13.48
C GLU A 126 26.45 24.71 14.10
N LYS A 127 25.19 25.04 14.33
CA LYS A 127 24.80 26.31 14.94
C LYS A 127 25.40 26.47 16.32
N ARG A 128 25.33 25.45 17.16
CA ARG A 128 25.91 25.46 18.51
C ARG A 128 27.43 25.60 18.51
N LEU A 129 28.13 24.92 17.59
CA LEU A 129 29.57 25.05 17.43
C LEU A 129 29.98 26.46 17.00
N LYS A 130 29.20 27.13 16.15
CA LYS A 130 29.47 28.53 15.75
C LYS A 130 29.25 29.52 16.90
N GLU A 131 28.27 29.26 17.78
CA GLU A 131 28.02 30.08 18.98
C GLU A 131 29.13 29.97 20.02
N LEU A 132 29.72 28.76 20.17
CA LEU A 132 30.82 28.54 21.13
C LEU A 132 32.18 29.11 20.69
N LYS A 133 32.33 29.45 19.37
CA LYS A 133 33.55 30.04 18.82
C LYS A 133 33.55 31.56 18.83
N LYS A 134 32.48 32.21 19.27
CA LYS A 134 32.36 33.66 19.48
C LYS A 134 32.65 34.03 20.92
#